data_12975ccdadac408872790266377fdef7
#
_entry.id   12975ccdadac408872790266377fdef7
#
_cell.length_a   1.000
_cell.length_b   1.000
_cell.length_c   1.000
_cell.angle_alpha   90.00
_cell.angle_beta   90.00
_cell.angle_gamma   90.00
#
_symmetry.space_group_name_H-M   'P 1'
#
loop_
_entity.id
_entity.type
_entity.pdbx_description
1 polymer ?
#
loop_
_entity_poly.entity_id
_entity_poly.type
_entity_poly.pdbx_seq_one_letter_code
_entity_poly.pdbx_strand_id
1 'polypeptide(L)'
;MMYTHNLMKIFLDTADLDEIRAADATGLIDGVTTNPTLILRSGKTLPEVARQLVMEFPNFESISTEVVADTSEEMIAQAQQYISMGSAITVKLPCTVEGLKACKTLNKQGIKTNVTLIFSAAQAILAAKAGATYVSPFVGRLDDQSVAGLEVVRSISELYRMYGVETQVLSASIRSVQRAVRSVSYTHLTLPTSPHV
;
A
#
# COMPACT_ATOMS: atom_id res chain seq x y z
N MET A 1 15.36 -10.36 -25.86
CA MET A 1 14.98 -10.30 -24.45
C MET A 1 14.30 -8.95 -24.26
N MET A 2 12.96 -8.90 -24.31
CA MET A 2 12.21 -7.67 -24.11
C MET A 2 12.31 -7.30 -22.63
N TYR A 3 12.99 -6.23 -22.33
CA TYR A 3 12.84 -5.57 -21.03
C TYR A 3 11.41 -5.04 -20.97
N THR A 4 10.51 -5.76 -20.30
CA THR A 4 9.31 -5.16 -19.79
C THR A 4 9.77 -4.16 -18.75
N HIS A 5 9.83 -2.88 -19.14
CA HIS A 5 10.03 -1.79 -18.20
C HIS A 5 8.86 -1.85 -17.21
N ASN A 6 9.09 -2.43 -16.03
CA ASN A 6 8.25 -2.18 -14.90
C ASN A 6 8.46 -0.72 -14.54
N LEU A 7 7.65 0.15 -15.16
CA LEU A 7 7.63 1.56 -14.81
C LEU A 7 7.32 1.67 -13.31
N MET A 8 7.94 2.62 -12.68
CA MET A 8 7.62 2.99 -11.32
C MET A 8 6.11 3.25 -11.19
N LYS A 9 5.48 2.67 -10.16
CA LYS A 9 4.07 2.88 -9.87
C LYS A 9 3.88 4.03 -8.90
N ILE A 10 2.85 4.82 -9.16
CA ILE A 10 2.47 5.96 -8.33
C ILE A 10 1.07 5.73 -7.79
N PHE A 11 0.95 5.71 -6.46
CA PHE A 11 -0.31 5.59 -5.76
C PHE A 11 -0.62 6.89 -5.03
N LEU A 12 -1.89 7.27 -4.98
CA LEU A 12 -2.34 8.38 -4.14
C LEU A 12 -2.73 7.87 -2.75
N ASP A 13 -2.38 8.59 -1.70
CA ASP A 13 -2.81 8.29 -0.33
C ASP A 13 -3.92 9.26 0.08
N THR A 14 -5.14 8.99 -0.37
CA THR A 14 -6.31 9.83 -0.13
C THR A 14 -7.61 9.03 -0.21
N ALA A 15 -8.67 9.58 0.39
CA ALA A 15 -10.04 9.14 0.23
C ALA A 15 -10.93 10.21 -0.44
N ASP A 16 -10.34 11.32 -0.89
CA ASP A 16 -11.03 12.39 -1.59
C ASP A 16 -11.14 12.05 -3.09
N LEU A 17 -12.38 11.85 -3.54
CA LEU A 17 -12.65 11.46 -4.92
C LEU A 17 -12.32 12.55 -5.94
N ASP A 18 -12.42 13.82 -5.57
CA ASP A 18 -12.13 14.91 -6.50
C ASP A 18 -10.62 15.03 -6.72
N GLU A 19 -9.81 14.85 -5.68
CA GLU A 19 -8.36 14.73 -5.81
C GLU A 19 -7.97 13.54 -6.69
N ILE A 20 -8.61 12.38 -6.49
CA ILE A 20 -8.33 11.17 -7.28
C ILE A 20 -8.70 11.39 -8.74
N ARG A 21 -9.87 11.97 -9.04
CA ARG A 21 -10.30 12.28 -10.41
C ARG A 21 -9.33 13.22 -11.12
N ALA A 22 -8.91 14.28 -10.43
CA ALA A 22 -7.96 15.24 -10.97
C ALA A 22 -6.61 14.59 -11.31
N ALA A 23 -6.14 13.70 -10.46
CA ALA A 23 -4.87 12.99 -10.68
C ALA A 23 -4.99 11.89 -11.74
N ASP A 24 -6.08 11.10 -11.74
CA ASP A 24 -6.33 10.06 -12.75
C ASP A 24 -6.44 10.63 -14.16
N ALA A 25 -7.00 11.83 -14.30
CA ALA A 25 -7.07 12.53 -15.59
C ALA A 25 -5.68 12.78 -16.21
N THR A 26 -4.60 12.72 -15.44
CA THR A 26 -3.23 12.78 -15.96
C THR A 26 -2.77 11.49 -16.64
N GLY A 27 -3.43 10.37 -16.38
CA GLY A 27 -3.03 9.04 -16.87
C GLY A 27 -1.75 8.50 -16.22
N LEU A 28 -1.30 9.07 -15.09
CA LEU A 28 -0.03 8.72 -14.45
C LEU A 28 -0.19 7.94 -13.13
N ILE A 29 -1.43 7.71 -12.70
CA ILE A 29 -1.72 7.09 -11.39
C ILE A 29 -2.10 5.62 -11.58
N ASP A 30 -1.47 4.74 -10.81
CA ASP A 30 -1.66 3.28 -10.89
C ASP A 30 -2.65 2.78 -9.83
N GLY A 31 -2.95 3.57 -8.81
CA GLY A 31 -3.87 3.17 -7.76
C GLY A 31 -3.98 4.14 -6.59
N VAL A 32 -4.68 3.67 -5.56
CA VAL A 32 -4.97 4.46 -4.36
C VAL A 32 -4.71 3.64 -3.11
N THR A 33 -4.16 4.28 -2.09
CA THR A 33 -4.13 3.75 -0.72
C THR A 33 -5.05 4.58 0.16
N THR A 34 -5.80 3.90 1.01
CA THR A 34 -6.62 4.54 2.05
C THR A 34 -6.13 4.10 3.43
N ASN A 35 -6.62 4.80 4.45
CA ASN A 35 -6.41 4.43 5.85
C ASN A 35 -7.58 4.96 6.71
N PRO A 36 -7.76 4.46 7.95
CA PRO A 36 -8.90 4.86 8.79
C PRO A 36 -9.03 6.36 8.99
N THR A 37 -7.92 7.08 9.12
CA THR A 37 -7.94 8.54 9.31
C THR A 37 -8.46 9.28 8.07
N LEU A 38 -8.05 8.87 6.88
CA LEU A 38 -8.52 9.46 5.63
C LEU A 38 -10.00 9.17 5.40
N ILE A 39 -10.44 7.95 5.69
CA ILE A 39 -11.85 7.55 5.61
C ILE A 39 -12.69 8.40 6.57
N LEU A 40 -12.28 8.56 7.83
CA LEU A 40 -12.98 9.38 8.81
C LEU A 40 -13.11 10.85 8.33
N ARG A 41 -12.05 11.42 7.76
CA ARG A 41 -12.05 12.79 7.21
C ARG A 41 -12.97 12.96 6.01
N SER A 42 -13.16 11.93 5.21
CA SER A 42 -14.07 11.98 4.07
C SER A 42 -15.56 12.06 4.47
N GLY A 43 -15.88 11.80 5.73
CA GLY A 43 -17.26 11.73 6.23
C GLY A 43 -18.04 10.52 5.72
N LYS A 44 -17.38 9.56 5.09
CA LYS A 44 -17.96 8.33 4.53
C LYS A 44 -17.44 7.10 5.27
N THR A 45 -18.08 5.97 5.04
CA THR A 45 -17.59 4.67 5.52
C THR A 45 -16.61 4.07 4.52
N LEU A 46 -15.72 3.19 4.98
CA LEU A 46 -14.78 2.50 4.10
C LEU A 46 -15.48 1.69 3.00
N PRO A 47 -16.58 0.95 3.25
CA PRO A 47 -17.31 0.27 2.17
C PRO A 47 -17.86 1.21 1.10
N GLU A 48 -18.33 2.40 1.48
CA GLU A 48 -18.82 3.41 0.52
C GLU A 48 -17.70 3.93 -0.37
N VAL A 49 -16.57 4.30 0.24
CA VAL A 49 -15.39 4.78 -0.50
C VAL A 49 -14.85 3.69 -1.42
N ALA A 50 -14.66 2.48 -0.90
CA ALA A 50 -14.13 1.35 -1.69
C ALA A 50 -15.00 1.05 -2.92
N ARG A 51 -16.35 1.04 -2.74
CA ARG A 51 -17.28 0.81 -3.84
C ARG A 51 -17.20 1.92 -4.89
N GLN A 52 -17.15 3.18 -4.47
CA GLN A 52 -17.00 4.30 -5.39
C GLN A 52 -15.70 4.21 -6.18
N LEU A 53 -14.58 3.92 -5.50
CA LEU A 53 -13.27 3.80 -6.15
C LEU A 53 -13.25 2.68 -7.19
N VAL A 54 -13.79 1.51 -6.88
CA VAL A 54 -13.86 0.38 -7.82
C VAL A 54 -14.72 0.71 -9.04
N MET A 55 -15.84 1.42 -8.84
CA MET A 55 -16.74 1.78 -9.93
C MET A 55 -16.20 2.88 -10.84
N GLU A 56 -15.56 3.90 -10.26
CA GLU A 56 -15.07 5.06 -11.01
C GLU A 56 -13.69 4.83 -11.65
N PHE A 57 -12.84 3.99 -11.03
CA PHE A 57 -11.47 3.76 -11.47
C PHE A 57 -11.18 2.27 -11.73
N PRO A 58 -11.86 1.67 -12.72
CA PRO A 58 -11.74 0.23 -13.00
C PRO A 58 -10.36 -0.20 -13.50
N ASN A 59 -9.55 0.75 -13.97
CA ASN A 59 -8.21 0.50 -14.49
C ASN A 59 -7.11 0.59 -13.41
N PHE A 60 -7.43 0.97 -12.18
CA PHE A 60 -6.43 0.97 -11.12
C PHE A 60 -5.92 -0.43 -10.83
N GLU A 61 -4.62 -0.56 -10.72
CA GLU A 61 -3.98 -1.84 -10.38
C GLU A 61 -4.30 -2.25 -8.93
N SER A 62 -4.38 -1.27 -8.03
CA SER A 62 -4.62 -1.52 -6.61
C SER A 62 -5.39 -0.39 -5.94
N ILE A 63 -6.42 -0.78 -5.21
CA ILE A 63 -7.17 0.08 -4.28
C ILE A 63 -7.00 -0.55 -2.90
N SER A 64 -6.09 0.00 -2.08
CA SER A 64 -5.78 -0.53 -0.76
C SER A 64 -6.82 -0.11 0.28
N THR A 65 -7.54 -1.10 0.82
CA THR A 65 -8.56 -0.96 1.87
C THR A 65 -8.05 -1.54 3.18
N GLU A 66 -7.90 -0.72 4.22
CA GLU A 66 -7.31 -1.14 5.49
C GLU A 66 -8.37 -1.75 6.41
N VAL A 67 -8.14 -2.99 6.87
CA VAL A 67 -8.93 -3.65 7.91
C VAL A 67 -8.40 -3.23 9.29
N VAL A 68 -9.31 -3.12 10.28
CA VAL A 68 -9.02 -2.60 11.62
C VAL A 68 -9.30 -3.60 12.74
N ALA A 69 -9.59 -4.85 12.42
CA ALA A 69 -9.82 -5.91 13.40
C ALA A 69 -8.50 -6.34 14.08
N ASP A 70 -8.60 -7.00 15.22
CA ASP A 70 -7.45 -7.39 16.03
C ASP A 70 -6.98 -8.83 15.76
N THR A 71 -7.88 -9.75 15.38
CA THR A 71 -7.55 -11.15 15.09
C THR A 71 -7.50 -11.43 13.58
N SER A 72 -6.73 -12.44 13.20
CA SER A 72 -6.61 -12.85 11.79
C SER A 72 -7.97 -13.25 11.18
N GLU A 73 -8.80 -13.93 11.94
CA GLU A 73 -10.14 -14.37 11.52
C GLU A 73 -11.06 -13.19 11.26
N GLU A 74 -11.09 -12.22 12.17
CA GLU A 74 -11.88 -10.99 12.01
C GLU A 74 -11.36 -10.12 10.87
N MET A 75 -10.03 -9.99 10.69
CA MET A 75 -9.42 -9.29 9.56
C MET A 75 -9.86 -9.91 8.23
N ILE A 76 -9.85 -11.24 8.14
CA ILE A 76 -10.28 -11.97 6.94
C ILE A 76 -11.78 -11.76 6.70
N ALA A 77 -12.60 -11.87 7.74
CA ALA A 77 -14.05 -11.66 7.64
C ALA A 77 -14.38 -10.22 7.18
N GLN A 78 -13.67 -9.22 7.71
CA GLN A 78 -13.78 -7.83 7.29
C GLN A 78 -13.36 -7.64 5.84
N ALA A 79 -12.26 -8.27 5.41
CA ALA A 79 -11.75 -8.21 4.05
C ALA A 79 -12.73 -8.75 3.01
N GLN A 80 -13.52 -9.77 3.33
CA GLN A 80 -14.50 -10.38 2.40
C GLN A 80 -15.51 -9.35 1.89
N GLN A 81 -15.85 -8.35 2.70
CA GLN A 81 -16.80 -7.29 2.31
C GLN A 81 -16.24 -6.41 1.17
N TYR A 82 -14.92 -6.26 1.09
CA TYR A 82 -14.25 -5.44 0.07
C TYR A 82 -13.84 -6.26 -1.14
N ILE A 83 -13.30 -7.45 -0.94
CA ILE A 83 -12.81 -8.35 -2.00
C ILE A 83 -13.87 -8.60 -3.06
N SER A 84 -15.14 -8.75 -2.65
CA SER A 84 -16.27 -8.97 -3.55
C SER A 84 -16.59 -7.77 -4.46
N MET A 85 -16.06 -6.58 -4.17
CA MET A 85 -16.36 -5.36 -4.93
C MET A 85 -15.59 -5.28 -6.25
N GLY A 86 -14.38 -5.89 -6.34
CA GLY A 86 -13.61 -5.89 -7.57
C GLY A 86 -12.17 -6.39 -7.42
N SER A 87 -11.56 -6.79 -8.53
CA SER A 87 -10.20 -7.34 -8.58
C SER A 87 -9.09 -6.33 -8.26
N ALA A 88 -9.38 -5.03 -8.32
CA ALA A 88 -8.46 -3.97 -7.92
C ALA A 88 -8.28 -3.88 -6.40
N ILE A 89 -9.21 -4.44 -5.61
CA ILE A 89 -9.11 -4.38 -4.15
C ILE A 89 -7.84 -5.10 -3.67
N THR A 90 -7.12 -4.41 -2.83
CA THR A 90 -5.94 -4.90 -2.11
C THR A 90 -6.19 -4.74 -0.62
N VAL A 91 -6.18 -5.84 0.12
CA VAL A 91 -6.44 -5.81 1.57
C VAL A 91 -5.21 -5.30 2.30
N LYS A 92 -5.35 -4.16 2.98
CA LYS A 92 -4.26 -3.57 3.75
C LYS A 92 -4.31 -4.07 5.19
N LEU A 93 -3.20 -4.65 5.65
CA LEU A 93 -3.08 -5.39 6.90
C LEU A 93 -1.92 -4.83 7.74
N PRO A 94 -2.06 -4.70 9.06
CA PRO A 94 -0.93 -4.29 9.91
C PRO A 94 0.15 -5.37 9.96
N CYS A 95 1.42 -4.96 10.12
CA CYS A 95 2.54 -5.89 10.33
C CYS A 95 2.57 -6.40 11.78
N THR A 96 1.58 -7.19 12.14
CA THR A 96 1.45 -7.91 13.42
C THR A 96 1.43 -9.42 13.15
N VAL A 97 1.52 -10.23 14.19
CA VAL A 97 1.40 -11.69 14.06
C VAL A 97 0.07 -12.06 13.40
N GLU A 98 -1.03 -11.46 13.86
CA GLU A 98 -2.38 -11.71 13.31
C GLU A 98 -2.53 -11.18 11.89
N GLY A 99 -2.01 -9.99 11.60
CA GLY A 99 -2.00 -9.46 10.23
C GLY A 99 -1.20 -10.31 9.24
N LEU A 100 -0.07 -10.88 9.67
CA LEU A 100 0.72 -11.81 8.84
C LEU A 100 0.03 -13.16 8.62
N LYS A 101 -0.70 -13.69 9.62
CA LYS A 101 -1.56 -14.87 9.46
C LYS A 101 -2.67 -14.61 8.45
N ALA A 102 -3.36 -13.47 8.57
CA ALA A 102 -4.40 -13.05 7.63
C ALA A 102 -3.82 -12.89 6.21
N CYS A 103 -2.68 -12.23 6.08
CA CYS A 103 -1.96 -12.07 4.80
C CYS A 103 -1.71 -13.43 4.13
N LYS A 104 -1.14 -14.38 4.88
CA LYS A 104 -0.84 -15.72 4.37
C LYS A 104 -2.09 -16.46 3.91
N THR A 105 -3.19 -16.31 4.62
CA THR A 105 -4.48 -16.95 4.28
C THR A 105 -5.08 -16.33 3.03
N LEU A 106 -5.12 -15.01 2.93
CA LEU A 106 -5.64 -14.28 1.78
C LEU A 106 -4.78 -14.52 0.52
N ASN A 107 -3.46 -14.56 0.67
CA ASN A 107 -2.57 -14.88 -0.46
C ASN A 107 -2.85 -16.28 -1.05
N LYS A 108 -3.10 -17.29 -0.23
CA LYS A 108 -3.51 -18.63 -0.71
C LYS A 108 -4.81 -18.63 -1.50
N GLN A 109 -5.64 -17.63 -1.31
CA GLN A 109 -6.90 -17.42 -2.05
C GLN A 109 -6.71 -16.54 -3.31
N GLY A 110 -5.46 -16.14 -3.62
CA GLY A 110 -5.16 -15.26 -4.74
C GLY A 110 -5.51 -13.78 -4.49
N ILE A 111 -5.76 -13.39 -3.25
CA ILE A 111 -6.15 -12.03 -2.88
C ILE A 111 -4.90 -11.18 -2.68
N LYS A 112 -4.87 -10.00 -3.34
CA LYS A 112 -3.80 -9.02 -3.16
C LYS A 112 -3.82 -8.45 -1.75
N THR A 113 -2.63 -8.34 -1.14
CA THR A 113 -2.45 -7.78 0.20
C THR A 113 -1.36 -6.72 0.23
N ASN A 114 -1.54 -5.71 1.09
CA ASN A 114 -0.55 -4.68 1.38
C ASN A 114 -0.25 -4.69 2.88
N VAL A 115 0.90 -5.22 3.28
CA VAL A 115 1.29 -5.23 4.69
C VAL A 115 1.89 -3.86 5.03
N THR A 116 1.19 -3.14 5.90
CA THR A 116 1.52 -1.77 6.31
C THR A 116 2.18 -1.72 7.70
N LEU A 117 2.56 -0.52 8.13
CA LEU A 117 3.30 -0.30 9.39
C LEU A 117 4.63 -1.07 9.42
N ILE A 118 5.33 -1.03 8.32
CA ILE A 118 6.68 -1.59 8.22
C ILE A 118 7.69 -0.53 8.66
N PHE A 119 8.49 -0.88 9.67
CA PHE A 119 9.52 -0.01 10.25
C PHE A 119 10.92 -0.63 10.19
N SER A 120 11.06 -1.87 9.68
CA SER A 120 12.35 -2.55 9.54
C SER A 120 12.36 -3.55 8.37
N ALA A 121 13.55 -3.86 7.88
CA ALA A 121 13.75 -4.88 6.87
C ALA A 121 13.31 -6.29 7.36
N ALA A 122 13.49 -6.58 8.65
CA ALA A 122 13.04 -7.84 9.24
C ALA A 122 11.52 -8.04 9.13
N GLN A 123 10.74 -7.00 9.41
CA GLN A 123 9.29 -7.01 9.22
C GLN A 123 8.91 -7.23 7.76
N ALA A 124 9.61 -6.56 6.83
CA ALA A 124 9.35 -6.73 5.40
C ALA A 124 9.64 -8.15 4.91
N ILE A 125 10.70 -8.80 5.41
CA ILE A 125 10.99 -10.22 5.11
C ILE A 125 9.85 -11.12 5.57
N LEU A 126 9.31 -10.90 6.78
CA LEU A 126 8.19 -11.70 7.29
C LEU A 126 6.93 -11.50 6.43
N ALA A 127 6.64 -10.26 6.03
CA ALA A 127 5.52 -9.95 5.15
C ALA A 127 5.67 -10.62 3.77
N ALA A 128 6.85 -10.59 3.18
CA ALA A 128 7.13 -11.30 1.93
C ALA A 128 6.95 -12.82 2.08
N LYS A 129 7.43 -13.41 3.17
CA LYS A 129 7.21 -14.85 3.47
C LYS A 129 5.74 -15.20 3.70
N ALA A 130 4.93 -14.24 4.13
CA ALA A 130 3.47 -14.40 4.21
C ALA A 130 2.78 -14.29 2.85
N GLY A 131 3.50 -13.88 1.79
CA GLY A 131 3.00 -13.74 0.43
C GLY A 131 2.34 -12.38 0.15
N ALA A 132 2.76 -11.34 0.85
CA ALA A 132 2.26 -9.98 0.60
C ALA A 132 2.53 -9.54 -0.85
N THR A 133 1.54 -8.92 -1.51
CA THR A 133 1.72 -8.29 -2.82
C THR A 133 2.54 -7.01 -2.69
N TYR A 134 2.22 -6.24 -1.67
CA TYR A 134 2.93 -5.00 -1.32
C TYR A 134 3.35 -4.99 0.14
N VAL A 135 4.45 -4.29 0.44
CA VAL A 135 4.82 -3.85 1.79
C VAL A 135 4.97 -2.35 1.81
N SER A 136 4.44 -1.70 2.84
CA SER A 136 4.47 -0.24 2.97
C SER A 136 5.37 0.20 4.14
N PRO A 137 6.67 0.46 3.90
CA PRO A 137 7.56 1.06 4.88
C PRO A 137 7.21 2.54 5.10
N PHE A 138 7.14 2.94 6.36
CA PHE A 138 6.69 4.28 6.78
C PHE A 138 7.88 5.24 6.92
N VAL A 139 8.37 5.77 5.81
CA VAL A 139 9.55 6.64 5.74
C VAL A 139 9.45 7.83 6.68
N GLY A 140 8.38 8.63 6.58
CA GLY A 140 8.24 9.85 7.38
C GLY A 140 8.13 9.59 8.87
N ARG A 141 7.47 8.49 9.30
CA ARG A 141 7.39 8.14 10.73
C ARG A 141 8.73 7.65 11.28
N LEU A 142 9.54 6.98 10.49
CA LEU A 142 10.91 6.63 10.86
C LEU A 142 11.76 7.88 11.04
N ASP A 143 11.64 8.83 10.11
CA ASP A 143 12.36 10.11 10.20
C ASP A 143 11.97 10.92 11.43
N ASP A 144 10.70 10.91 11.85
CA ASP A 144 10.25 11.57 13.08
C ASP A 144 10.96 11.02 14.34
N GLN A 145 11.42 9.79 14.27
CA GLN A 145 12.16 9.12 15.35
C GLN A 145 13.68 9.13 15.12
N SER A 146 14.18 10.01 14.24
CA SER A 146 15.59 10.13 13.90
C SER A 146 16.19 8.84 13.30
N VAL A 147 15.36 7.97 12.73
CA VAL A 147 15.77 6.80 11.96
C VAL A 147 15.72 7.15 10.48
N ALA A 148 16.79 6.85 9.74
CA ALA A 148 16.83 7.13 8.30
C ALA A 148 15.86 6.23 7.51
N GLY A 149 14.62 6.67 7.33
CA GLY A 149 13.55 5.88 6.71
C GLY A 149 13.90 5.41 5.30
N LEU A 150 14.59 6.22 4.51
CA LEU A 150 15.05 5.82 3.17
C LEU A 150 16.08 4.69 3.18
N GLU A 151 16.91 4.57 4.20
CA GLU A 151 17.86 3.46 4.33
C GLU A 151 17.12 2.13 4.63
N VAL A 152 16.00 2.19 5.35
CA VAL A 152 15.13 1.03 5.54
C VAL A 152 14.53 0.59 4.21
N VAL A 153 14.00 1.51 3.41
CA VAL A 153 13.48 1.24 2.06
C VAL A 153 14.55 0.61 1.18
N ARG A 154 15.73 1.20 1.14
CA ARG A 154 16.88 0.69 0.38
C ARG A 154 17.23 -0.75 0.79
N SER A 155 17.37 -0.99 2.10
CA SER A 155 17.70 -2.31 2.63
C SER A 155 16.64 -3.36 2.25
N ILE A 156 15.36 -3.02 2.31
CA ILE A 156 14.27 -3.91 1.88
C ILE A 156 14.41 -4.23 0.39
N SER A 157 14.58 -3.20 -0.44
CA SER A 157 14.66 -3.36 -1.90
C SER A 157 15.87 -4.18 -2.33
N GLU A 158 17.02 -3.98 -1.69
CA GLU A 158 18.24 -4.76 -1.94
C GLU A 158 18.05 -6.24 -1.56
N LEU A 159 17.45 -6.52 -0.39
CA LEU A 159 17.14 -7.88 0.06
C LEU A 159 16.16 -8.56 -0.89
N TYR A 160 15.08 -7.90 -1.27
CA TYR A 160 14.08 -8.47 -2.18
C TYR A 160 14.69 -8.79 -3.54
N ARG A 161 15.51 -7.90 -4.09
CA ARG A 161 16.23 -8.14 -5.33
C ARG A 161 17.21 -9.31 -5.22
N MET A 162 17.98 -9.40 -4.12
CA MET A 162 18.97 -10.45 -3.88
C MET A 162 18.33 -11.83 -3.83
N TYR A 163 17.15 -11.95 -3.24
CA TYR A 163 16.45 -13.23 -3.06
C TYR A 163 15.35 -13.50 -4.09
N GLY A 164 15.19 -12.63 -5.11
CA GLY A 164 14.14 -12.78 -6.12
C GLY A 164 12.72 -12.72 -5.53
N VAL A 165 12.50 -11.88 -4.51
CA VAL A 165 11.19 -11.70 -3.88
C VAL A 165 10.29 -10.88 -4.79
N GLU A 166 9.09 -11.38 -5.08
CA GLU A 166 8.11 -10.70 -5.96
C GLU A 166 7.31 -9.60 -5.25
N THR A 167 7.30 -9.60 -3.92
CA THR A 167 6.63 -8.55 -3.13
C THR A 167 7.18 -7.17 -3.49
N GLN A 168 6.28 -6.25 -3.82
CA GLN A 168 6.64 -4.89 -4.22
C GLN A 168 6.76 -3.98 -3.00
N VAL A 169 7.75 -3.11 -3.01
CA VAL A 169 7.95 -2.12 -1.93
C VAL A 169 7.22 -0.84 -2.31
N LEU A 170 6.27 -0.42 -1.51
CA LEU A 170 5.46 0.79 -1.69
C LEU A 170 5.80 1.79 -0.58
N SER A 171 6.74 2.69 -0.84
CA SER A 171 7.17 3.69 0.15
C SER A 171 6.02 4.58 0.58
N ALA A 172 5.69 4.57 1.86
CA ALA A 172 4.56 5.27 2.46
C ALA A 172 5.00 6.38 3.43
N SER A 173 4.06 7.24 3.81
CA SER A 173 4.33 8.36 4.72
C SER A 173 5.43 9.29 4.19
N ILE A 174 5.43 9.54 2.90
CA ILE A 174 6.36 10.46 2.24
C ILE A 174 5.92 11.91 2.54
N ARG A 175 6.84 12.77 2.97
CA ARG A 175 6.53 14.12 3.44
C ARG A 175 7.27 15.24 2.69
N SER A 176 7.99 14.92 1.62
CA SER A 176 8.62 15.91 0.76
C SER A 176 8.90 15.33 -0.63
N VAL A 177 8.91 16.22 -1.64
CA VAL A 177 9.25 15.86 -3.01
C VAL A 177 10.64 15.23 -3.11
N GLN A 178 11.61 15.73 -2.36
CA GLN A 178 12.96 15.18 -2.34
C GLN A 178 12.99 13.73 -1.85
N ARG A 179 12.20 13.40 -0.83
CA ARG A 179 12.06 12.02 -0.35
C ARG A 179 11.31 11.14 -1.34
N ALA A 180 10.31 11.68 -2.01
CA ALA A 180 9.61 10.98 -3.10
C ALA A 180 10.62 10.57 -4.18
N VAL A 181 11.36 11.53 -4.74
CA VAL A 181 12.36 11.29 -5.79
C VAL A 181 13.43 10.29 -5.35
N ARG A 182 13.91 10.37 -4.11
CA ARG A 182 14.90 9.40 -3.58
C ARG A 182 14.29 8.01 -3.36
N SER A 183 13.02 7.92 -2.95
CA SER A 183 12.34 6.64 -2.78
C SER A 183 12.20 5.88 -4.08
N VAL A 184 11.85 6.55 -5.19
CA VAL A 184 11.66 5.92 -6.49
C VAL A 184 12.94 5.34 -7.09
N SER A 185 14.12 5.75 -6.61
CA SER A 185 15.37 5.10 -6.98
C SER A 185 15.46 3.65 -6.51
N TYR A 186 14.61 3.23 -5.59
CA TYR A 186 14.61 1.89 -5.00
C TYR A 186 13.30 1.15 -5.17
N THR A 187 12.15 1.83 -5.38
CA THR A 187 10.82 1.23 -5.22
C THR A 187 9.69 2.02 -5.87
N HIS A 188 8.43 1.53 -5.70
CA HIS A 188 7.20 2.25 -6.00
C HIS A 188 6.87 3.28 -4.89
N LEU A 189 5.98 4.20 -5.18
CA LEU A 189 5.73 5.37 -4.33
C LEU A 189 4.24 5.54 -4.03
N THR A 190 3.93 5.84 -2.76
CA THR A 190 2.64 6.42 -2.37
C THR A 190 2.83 7.90 -2.09
N LEU A 191 2.10 8.75 -2.81
CA LEU A 191 2.12 10.20 -2.64
C LEU A 191 0.91 10.65 -1.82
N PRO A 192 1.11 11.39 -0.72
CA PRO A 192 0.02 12.09 -0.07
C PRO A 192 -0.45 13.25 -0.97
N THR A 193 -1.75 13.47 -1.04
CA THR A 193 -2.35 14.57 -1.79
C THR A 193 -2.48 15.85 -0.95
N SER A 194 -2.08 15.79 0.33
CA SER A 194 -2.16 16.94 1.23
C SER A 194 -1.25 18.10 0.79
N PRO A 195 -1.71 19.36 0.84
CA PRO A 195 -0.98 20.54 0.35
C PRO A 195 0.28 20.91 1.15
N HIS A 196 0.76 20.03 2.01
CA HIS A 196 1.95 20.25 2.85
C HIS A 196 3.17 19.43 2.39
N VAL A 197 3.22 19.01 1.13
CA VAL A 197 4.40 18.43 0.49
C VAL A 197 5.03 19.40 -0.47
#